data_7c89bddd5f75eac654c4f408ddaa5029
#
_entry.id   7c89bddd5f75eac654c4f408ddaa5029
#
_cell.length_a   1.000
_cell.length_b   1.000
_cell.length_c   1.000
_cell.angle_alpha   90.00
_cell.angle_beta   90.00
_cell.angle_gamma   90.00
#
_symmetry.space_group_name_H-M   'P 1'
#
loop_
_entity.id
_entity.type
_entity.pdbx_description
1 polymer ?
#
loop_
_entity_poly.entity_id
_entity_poly.type
_entity_poly.pdbx_seq_one_letter_code
_entity_poly.pdbx_strand_id
1 'polypeptide(L)'
;MSAPAPEDLARMSLEMQRHEAREHRRRLMQGLGRRIVSFESHGFRLVAIGNEVRWSKGWRTFHDFLLDYIKAALTPEWATAELAKPEGEQHPLMTWFRRVGAFLQAPAKTRQGDINTAQMTGVVRAYLGLAYDLYLSAHNAELPELLMKRLRNRNTFEGVLYEAFVIGCFAKAGFEIEFEDEGDSTVSHCEFTATHKTTGRKFSVEAKAVTSASGRAGAGGQPPRIRGKLHDALRKNAEHERIIFIELNRTQTLSATGEPDWAAPIDAELAAAERELTIAGNPAPPAYVLITNRTFMQALDETECGETTIARAFKIDDFPPGRGARSLLAAVEARDRHIELHWLLKAMRAHAQIPSTFDDRTPEEAFSPEQISPLRIGETYFVPDRDGHEVSGVLEDAVVLENERTAYGTYRLADGQRVHYATP
;
A
#
# COMPACT_ATOMS: atom_id res chain seq x y z
N MET A 1 -16.05 38.74 -22.83
CA MET A 1 -16.46 37.39 -22.38
C MET A 1 -17.62 37.58 -21.42
N SER A 2 -18.78 36.97 -21.71
CA SER A 2 -19.95 37.02 -20.84
C SER A 2 -19.70 36.14 -19.59
N ALA A 3 -20.11 36.56 -18.40
CA ALA A 3 -20.02 35.74 -17.21
C ALA A 3 -20.89 34.49 -17.41
N PRO A 4 -20.45 33.29 -16.90
CA PRO A 4 -21.24 32.08 -17.02
C PRO A 4 -22.57 32.22 -16.29
N ALA A 5 -23.61 31.57 -16.82
CA ALA A 5 -24.93 31.59 -16.21
C ALA A 5 -24.89 30.91 -14.81
N PRO A 6 -25.76 31.30 -13.87
CA PRO A 6 -25.81 30.68 -12.53
C PRO A 6 -25.94 29.14 -12.58
N GLU A 7 -26.66 28.62 -13.56
CA GLU A 7 -26.83 27.16 -13.79
C GLU A 7 -25.53 26.50 -14.23
N ASP A 8 -24.71 27.17 -15.05
CA ASP A 8 -23.41 26.66 -15.47
C ASP A 8 -22.42 26.64 -14.29
N LEU A 9 -22.45 27.67 -13.45
CA LEU A 9 -21.64 27.70 -12.22
C LEU A 9 -22.03 26.58 -11.24
N ALA A 10 -23.32 26.33 -11.06
CA ALA A 10 -23.81 25.24 -10.21
C ALA A 10 -23.37 23.87 -10.75
N ARG A 11 -23.48 23.66 -12.08
CA ARG A 11 -23.04 22.43 -12.73
C ARG A 11 -21.52 22.23 -12.57
N MET A 12 -20.71 23.26 -12.83
CA MET A 12 -19.26 23.21 -12.66
C MET A 12 -18.87 22.92 -11.21
N SER A 13 -19.53 23.55 -10.24
CA SER A 13 -19.29 23.28 -8.80
C SER A 13 -19.55 21.83 -8.45
N LEU A 14 -20.64 21.27 -8.94
CA LEU A 14 -21.02 19.89 -8.71
C LEU A 14 -20.04 18.90 -9.35
N GLU A 15 -19.61 19.15 -10.59
CA GLU A 15 -18.60 18.34 -11.28
C GLU A 15 -17.26 18.37 -10.52
N MET A 16 -16.89 19.53 -9.97
CA MET A 16 -15.69 19.69 -9.17
C MET A 16 -15.79 18.89 -7.85
N GLN A 17 -16.92 18.96 -7.13
CA GLN A 17 -17.14 18.17 -5.93
C GLN A 17 -17.08 16.65 -6.20
N ARG A 18 -17.67 16.21 -7.31
CA ARG A 18 -17.60 14.80 -7.75
C ARG A 18 -16.16 14.37 -8.07
N HIS A 19 -15.40 15.25 -8.74
CA HIS A 19 -14.01 15.00 -9.04
C HIS A 19 -13.18 14.90 -7.76
N GLU A 20 -13.36 15.82 -6.82
CA GLU A 20 -12.67 15.81 -5.53
C GLU A 20 -12.99 14.55 -4.71
N ALA A 21 -14.26 14.15 -4.66
CA ALA A 21 -14.69 12.93 -3.96
C ALA A 21 -14.06 11.66 -4.58
N ARG A 22 -14.01 11.57 -5.93
CA ARG A 22 -13.32 10.48 -6.63
C ARG A 22 -11.83 10.46 -6.34
N GLU A 23 -11.16 11.61 -6.45
CA GLU A 23 -9.74 11.72 -6.14
C GLU A 23 -9.43 11.40 -4.67
N HIS A 24 -10.31 11.76 -3.75
CA HIS A 24 -10.16 11.39 -2.35
C HIS A 24 -10.22 9.86 -2.16
N ARG A 25 -11.24 9.19 -2.73
CA ARG A 25 -11.33 7.72 -2.70
C ARG A 25 -10.12 7.06 -3.35
N ARG A 26 -9.71 7.53 -4.53
CA ARG A 26 -8.52 7.02 -5.20
C ARG A 26 -7.29 7.09 -4.29
N ARG A 27 -7.05 8.24 -3.65
CA ARG A 27 -5.91 8.44 -2.74
C ARG A 27 -5.96 7.53 -1.52
N LEU A 28 -7.15 7.22 -1.02
CA LEU A 28 -7.30 6.26 0.07
C LEU A 28 -6.88 4.84 -0.35
N MET A 29 -7.25 4.41 -1.56
CA MET A 29 -6.97 3.06 -2.06
C MET A 29 -5.59 2.93 -2.69
N GLN A 30 -5.22 3.87 -3.57
CA GLN A 30 -4.02 3.80 -4.41
C GLN A 30 -2.87 4.67 -3.90
N GLY A 31 -3.08 5.53 -2.90
CA GLY A 31 -2.09 6.48 -2.39
C GLY A 31 -1.90 7.70 -3.29
N LEU A 32 -0.72 8.34 -3.17
CA LEU A 32 -0.34 9.56 -3.87
C LEU A 32 0.54 9.32 -5.11
N GLY A 33 0.91 8.06 -5.36
CA GLY A 33 1.65 7.65 -6.56
C GLY A 33 0.83 7.80 -7.85
N ARG A 34 1.41 7.33 -8.96
CA ARG A 34 0.68 7.25 -10.23
C ARG A 34 -0.53 6.33 -10.05
N ARG A 35 -1.68 6.80 -10.52
CA ARG A 35 -2.91 6.00 -10.43
C ARG A 35 -2.84 4.77 -11.33
N ILE A 36 -3.59 3.74 -10.99
CA ILE A 36 -3.83 2.62 -11.89
C ILE A 36 -4.55 3.16 -13.13
N VAL A 37 -3.95 2.96 -14.30
CA VAL A 37 -4.52 3.35 -15.60
C VAL A 37 -4.97 2.10 -16.31
N SER A 38 -6.27 1.93 -16.46
CA SER A 38 -6.84 0.78 -17.17
C SER A 38 -8.00 1.20 -18.07
N PHE A 39 -8.21 0.41 -19.11
CA PHE A 39 -9.28 0.61 -20.08
C PHE A 39 -9.81 -0.74 -20.57
N GLU A 40 -11.09 -0.83 -20.83
CA GLU A 40 -11.71 -2.03 -21.38
C GLU A 40 -12.14 -1.80 -22.84
N SER A 41 -11.69 -2.69 -23.72
CA SER A 41 -12.00 -2.62 -25.15
C SER A 41 -12.13 -4.02 -25.74
N HIS A 42 -13.22 -4.27 -26.46
CA HIS A 42 -13.49 -5.55 -27.16
C HIS A 42 -13.33 -6.79 -26.26
N GLY A 43 -13.68 -6.66 -24.99
CA GLY A 43 -13.57 -7.73 -24.00
C GLY A 43 -12.14 -7.97 -23.47
N PHE A 44 -11.21 -7.10 -23.81
CA PHE A 44 -9.88 -7.06 -23.20
C PHE A 44 -9.80 -5.96 -22.16
N ARG A 45 -9.22 -6.25 -21.02
CA ARG A 45 -8.73 -5.25 -20.08
C ARG A 45 -7.30 -4.87 -20.46
N LEU A 46 -7.05 -3.59 -20.66
CA LEU A 46 -5.73 -3.02 -20.88
C LEU A 46 -5.28 -2.33 -19.60
N VAL A 47 -4.01 -2.47 -19.23
CA VAL A 47 -3.41 -1.85 -18.04
C VAL A 47 -2.07 -1.24 -18.42
N ALA A 48 -1.85 0.03 -18.05
CA ALA A 48 -0.57 0.70 -18.23
C ALA A 48 0.38 0.41 -17.06
N ILE A 49 1.65 0.13 -17.36
CA ILE A 49 2.72 -0.08 -16.39
C ILE A 49 3.92 0.77 -16.85
N GLY A 50 4.16 1.90 -16.21
CA GLY A 50 5.14 2.86 -16.72
C GLY A 50 4.80 3.28 -18.14
N ASN A 51 5.66 2.92 -19.09
CA ASN A 51 5.51 3.21 -20.52
C ASN A 51 5.00 2.01 -21.35
N GLU A 52 4.69 0.88 -20.69
CA GLU A 52 4.16 -0.32 -21.32
C GLU A 52 2.67 -0.44 -21.16
N VAL A 53 2.00 -1.14 -22.08
CA VAL A 53 0.60 -1.53 -21.97
C VAL A 53 0.49 -3.03 -22.08
N ARG A 54 -0.16 -3.65 -21.10
CA ARG A 54 -0.46 -5.08 -21.10
C ARG A 54 -1.97 -5.29 -21.18
N TRP A 55 -2.40 -6.44 -21.69
CA TRP A 55 -3.83 -6.75 -21.87
C TRP A 55 -4.13 -8.23 -21.70
N SER A 56 -5.34 -8.51 -21.24
CA SER A 56 -5.89 -9.87 -21.14
C SER A 56 -7.42 -9.84 -21.16
N LYS A 57 -8.04 -10.92 -21.63
CA LYS A 57 -9.49 -11.17 -21.45
C LYS A 57 -9.82 -11.73 -20.06
N GLY A 58 -8.81 -12.27 -19.36
CA GLY A 58 -9.01 -12.92 -18.06
C GLY A 58 -9.00 -11.96 -16.87
N TRP A 59 -8.58 -10.72 -17.02
CA TRP A 59 -8.47 -9.78 -15.89
C TRP A 59 -9.81 -9.11 -15.59
N ARG A 60 -10.54 -9.68 -14.68
CA ARG A 60 -11.78 -9.09 -14.17
C ARG A 60 -11.54 -8.19 -12.96
N THR A 61 -10.59 -8.57 -12.13
CA THR A 61 -10.15 -7.84 -10.94
C THR A 61 -8.71 -7.38 -11.10
N PHE A 62 -8.30 -6.41 -10.29
CA PHE A 62 -6.90 -5.99 -10.26
C PHE A 62 -6.00 -7.10 -9.68
N HIS A 63 -6.56 -7.98 -8.83
CA HIS A 63 -5.83 -9.17 -8.36
C HIS A 63 -5.53 -10.15 -9.49
N ASP A 64 -6.45 -10.37 -10.45
CA ASP A 64 -6.16 -11.21 -11.63
C ASP A 64 -4.98 -10.67 -12.42
N PHE A 65 -4.96 -9.35 -12.62
CA PHE A 65 -3.82 -8.68 -13.27
C PHE A 65 -2.53 -8.90 -12.48
N LEU A 66 -2.52 -8.68 -11.15
CA LEU A 66 -1.33 -8.84 -10.32
C LEU A 66 -0.79 -10.28 -10.35
N LEU A 67 -1.68 -11.28 -10.34
CA LEU A 67 -1.30 -12.70 -10.44
C LEU A 67 -0.60 -13.03 -11.77
N ASP A 68 -1.04 -12.42 -12.87
CA ASP A 68 -0.38 -12.59 -14.16
C ASP A 68 0.88 -11.72 -14.28
N TYR A 69 0.85 -10.52 -13.70
CA TYR A 69 1.99 -9.61 -13.72
C TYR A 69 3.22 -10.21 -13.05
N ILE A 70 3.08 -10.77 -11.85
CA ILE A 70 4.20 -11.38 -11.13
C ILE A 70 4.80 -12.58 -11.88
N LYS A 71 3.96 -13.41 -12.53
CA LYS A 71 4.45 -14.52 -13.36
C LYS A 71 5.32 -14.03 -14.51
N ALA A 72 4.88 -12.96 -15.18
CA ALA A 72 5.65 -12.35 -16.26
C ALA A 72 6.95 -11.69 -15.77
N ALA A 73 6.91 -11.00 -14.62
CA ALA A 73 8.08 -10.35 -14.03
C ALA A 73 9.13 -11.35 -13.57
N LEU A 74 8.73 -12.50 -13.05
CA LEU A 74 9.65 -13.59 -12.65
C LEU A 74 10.16 -14.43 -13.82
N THR A 75 9.57 -14.32 -14.97
CA THR A 75 9.74 -15.06 -16.22
C THR A 75 9.34 -16.55 -16.15
N PRO A 76 8.63 -17.05 -17.18
CA PRO A 76 8.23 -18.46 -17.25
C PRO A 76 9.40 -19.43 -17.25
N GLU A 77 10.51 -19.05 -17.86
CA GLU A 77 11.74 -19.85 -17.95
C GLU A 77 12.34 -20.12 -16.57
N TRP A 78 12.45 -19.07 -15.73
CA TRP A 78 12.90 -19.20 -14.36
C TRP A 78 11.94 -20.06 -13.53
N ALA A 79 10.64 -19.83 -13.63
CA ALA A 79 9.64 -20.61 -12.90
C ALA A 79 9.68 -22.09 -13.28
N THR A 80 9.83 -22.41 -14.57
CA THR A 80 9.95 -23.79 -15.07
C THR A 80 11.21 -24.46 -14.52
N ALA A 81 12.35 -23.74 -14.52
CA ALA A 81 13.59 -24.27 -13.97
C ALA A 81 13.49 -24.52 -12.44
N GLU A 82 12.79 -23.64 -11.71
CA GLU A 82 12.57 -23.84 -10.27
C GLU A 82 11.65 -25.03 -9.99
N LEU A 83 10.56 -25.20 -10.75
CA LEU A 83 9.64 -26.32 -10.60
C LEU A 83 10.27 -27.68 -10.94
N ALA A 84 11.32 -27.72 -11.75
CA ALA A 84 12.05 -28.94 -12.06
C ALA A 84 12.97 -29.42 -10.92
N LYS A 85 13.23 -28.57 -9.89
CA LYS A 85 14.03 -28.94 -8.73
C LYS A 85 13.22 -29.78 -7.72
N PRO A 86 13.87 -30.57 -6.86
CA PRO A 86 13.23 -31.19 -5.71
C PRO A 86 12.50 -30.12 -4.85
N GLU A 87 11.33 -30.45 -4.29
CA GLU A 87 10.48 -29.48 -3.60
C GLU A 87 11.21 -28.71 -2.47
N GLY A 88 12.05 -29.37 -1.70
CA GLY A 88 12.85 -28.74 -0.63
C GLY A 88 13.94 -27.78 -1.12
N GLU A 89 14.32 -27.87 -2.40
CA GLU A 89 15.34 -27.01 -3.01
C GLU A 89 14.73 -25.86 -3.83
N GLN A 90 13.43 -25.91 -4.08
CA GLN A 90 12.74 -24.88 -4.83
C GLN A 90 12.77 -23.53 -4.11
N HIS A 91 12.67 -22.46 -4.89
CA HIS A 91 12.51 -21.11 -4.35
C HIS A 91 11.20 -20.98 -3.56
N PRO A 92 11.15 -20.23 -2.43
CA PRO A 92 9.95 -20.06 -1.62
C PRO A 92 8.71 -19.61 -2.40
N LEU A 93 8.91 -18.78 -3.44
CA LEU A 93 7.83 -18.34 -4.33
C LEU A 93 7.10 -19.50 -5.03
N MET A 94 7.75 -20.64 -5.27
CA MET A 94 7.09 -21.80 -5.87
C MET A 94 6.10 -22.45 -4.91
N THR A 95 6.44 -22.49 -3.64
CA THR A 95 5.53 -22.94 -2.58
C THR A 95 4.34 -21.97 -2.44
N TRP A 96 4.61 -20.66 -2.44
CA TRP A 96 3.54 -19.65 -2.41
C TRP A 96 2.63 -19.76 -3.63
N PHE A 97 3.19 -19.89 -4.81
CA PHE A 97 2.44 -20.04 -6.06
C PHE A 97 1.48 -21.23 -6.02
N ARG A 98 1.94 -22.41 -5.54
CA ARG A 98 1.08 -23.60 -5.39
C ARG A 98 -0.05 -23.37 -4.38
N ARG A 99 0.28 -22.76 -3.23
CA ARG A 99 -0.72 -22.48 -2.17
C ARG A 99 -1.76 -21.45 -2.62
N VAL A 100 -1.33 -20.41 -3.35
CA VAL A 100 -2.23 -19.43 -3.96
C VAL A 100 -3.12 -20.12 -5.00
N GLY A 101 -2.55 -21.00 -5.84
CA GLY A 101 -3.33 -21.80 -6.78
C GLY A 101 -4.39 -22.67 -6.11
N ALA A 102 -4.03 -23.34 -5.00
CA ALA A 102 -4.97 -24.13 -4.21
C ALA A 102 -6.07 -23.26 -3.56
N PHE A 103 -5.72 -22.07 -3.06
CA PHE A 103 -6.67 -21.10 -2.51
C PHE A 103 -7.69 -20.66 -3.57
N LEU A 104 -7.25 -20.35 -4.79
CA LEU A 104 -8.13 -19.95 -5.90
C LEU A 104 -9.01 -21.07 -6.42
N GLN A 105 -8.57 -22.34 -6.27
CA GLN A 105 -9.31 -23.53 -6.67
C GLN A 105 -10.21 -24.09 -5.57
N ALA A 106 -10.10 -23.58 -4.34
CA ALA A 106 -10.96 -24.00 -3.24
C ALA A 106 -12.43 -23.90 -3.69
N PRO A 107 -13.29 -24.89 -3.35
CA PRO A 107 -14.61 -25.00 -3.93
C PRO A 107 -15.46 -23.78 -3.62
N ALA A 108 -15.49 -22.86 -4.57
CA ALA A 108 -16.41 -21.75 -4.57
C ALA A 108 -17.80 -22.32 -4.86
N LYS A 109 -18.81 -21.91 -4.08
CA LYS A 109 -20.22 -22.24 -4.37
C LYS A 109 -20.75 -21.53 -5.62
N THR A 110 -19.88 -20.92 -6.41
CA THR A 110 -20.16 -20.02 -7.51
C THR A 110 -19.70 -20.63 -8.84
N ARG A 111 -20.28 -20.16 -9.93
CA ARG A 111 -19.96 -20.63 -11.29
C ARG A 111 -18.56 -20.16 -11.70
N GLN A 112 -17.92 -20.94 -12.58
CA GLN A 112 -16.67 -20.54 -13.18
C GLN A 112 -16.82 -19.19 -13.89
N GLY A 113 -15.95 -18.24 -13.54
CA GLY A 113 -15.97 -16.88 -14.07
C GLY A 113 -16.69 -15.85 -13.18
N ASP A 114 -17.31 -16.28 -12.07
CA ASP A 114 -17.84 -15.34 -11.09
C ASP A 114 -16.71 -14.75 -10.24
N ILE A 115 -16.92 -13.52 -9.76
CA ILE A 115 -16.00 -12.87 -8.82
C ILE A 115 -16.40 -13.31 -7.41
N ASN A 116 -15.43 -13.88 -6.71
CA ASN A 116 -15.61 -14.34 -5.34
C ASN A 116 -14.85 -13.46 -4.36
N THR A 117 -15.45 -13.19 -3.22
CA THR A 117 -14.78 -12.53 -2.08
C THR A 117 -14.39 -13.59 -1.06
N ALA A 118 -13.10 -13.59 -0.68
CA ALA A 118 -12.58 -14.47 0.35
C ALA A 118 -11.56 -13.73 1.21
N GLN A 119 -11.46 -14.12 2.48
CA GLN A 119 -10.43 -13.61 3.37
C GLN A 119 -9.07 -14.17 2.96
N MET A 120 -8.09 -13.29 2.75
CA MET A 120 -6.75 -13.69 2.31
C MET A 120 -6.01 -14.40 3.44
N THR A 121 -5.40 -15.54 3.14
CA THR A 121 -4.39 -16.15 3.99
C THR A 121 -3.07 -15.38 3.91
N GLY A 122 -2.16 -15.62 4.85
CA GLY A 122 -0.84 -14.99 4.85
C GLY A 122 -0.08 -15.19 3.54
N VAL A 123 -0.15 -16.39 2.95
CA VAL A 123 0.52 -16.67 1.67
C VAL A 123 -0.09 -15.90 0.49
N VAL A 124 -1.41 -15.73 0.45
CA VAL A 124 -2.09 -14.93 -0.59
C VAL A 124 -1.71 -13.47 -0.44
N ARG A 125 -1.68 -12.96 0.79
CA ARG A 125 -1.24 -11.60 1.11
C ARG A 125 0.22 -11.37 0.73
N ALA A 126 1.12 -12.33 1.03
CA ALA A 126 2.54 -12.24 0.70
C ALA A 126 2.76 -12.22 -0.82
N TYR A 127 2.08 -13.09 -1.55
CA TYR A 127 2.24 -13.22 -3.00
C TYR A 127 1.67 -12.03 -3.77
N LEU A 128 0.43 -11.62 -3.45
CA LEU A 128 -0.21 -10.45 -4.05
C LEU A 128 0.49 -9.15 -3.61
N GLY A 129 0.97 -9.08 -2.35
CA GLY A 129 1.74 -7.95 -1.85
C GLY A 129 3.01 -7.75 -2.65
N LEU A 130 3.80 -8.81 -2.86
CA LEU A 130 4.99 -8.74 -3.71
C LEU A 130 4.63 -8.32 -5.16
N ALA A 131 3.58 -8.89 -5.73
CA ALA A 131 3.12 -8.52 -7.08
C ALA A 131 2.78 -7.03 -7.17
N TYR A 132 2.12 -6.50 -6.14
CA TYR A 132 1.75 -5.09 -6.05
C TYR A 132 2.97 -4.18 -5.85
N ASP A 133 3.93 -4.57 -5.01
CA ASP A 133 5.18 -3.83 -4.80
C ASP A 133 6.00 -3.71 -6.10
N LEU A 134 6.14 -4.82 -6.83
CA LEU A 134 6.81 -4.83 -8.13
C LEU A 134 6.06 -3.98 -9.18
N TYR A 135 4.71 -4.05 -9.18
CA TYR A 135 3.90 -3.19 -10.04
C TYR A 135 4.08 -1.70 -9.69
N LEU A 136 4.04 -1.33 -8.41
CA LEU A 136 4.23 0.05 -7.97
C LEU A 136 5.61 0.58 -8.37
N SER A 137 6.67 -0.22 -8.21
CA SER A 137 8.02 0.13 -8.65
C SER A 137 8.03 0.40 -10.17
N ALA A 138 7.61 -0.55 -10.98
CA ALA A 138 7.60 -0.44 -12.44
C ALA A 138 6.71 0.71 -12.94
N HIS A 139 5.59 0.96 -12.27
CA HIS A 139 4.62 1.97 -12.70
C HIS A 139 5.03 3.40 -12.29
N ASN A 140 5.70 3.58 -11.17
CA ASN A 140 6.07 4.90 -10.63
C ASN A 140 7.50 5.33 -10.94
N ALA A 141 8.41 4.38 -11.07
CA ALA A 141 9.83 4.60 -11.38
C ALA A 141 10.26 3.61 -12.46
N GLU A 142 11.03 2.61 -12.06
CA GLU A 142 11.45 1.48 -12.88
C GLU A 142 11.48 0.20 -12.03
N LEU A 143 11.63 -0.94 -12.68
CA LEU A 143 11.88 -2.21 -12.01
C LEU A 143 13.31 -2.66 -12.33
N PRO A 144 14.29 -2.42 -11.42
CA PRO A 144 15.69 -2.71 -11.70
C PRO A 144 15.93 -4.20 -11.97
N GLU A 145 16.69 -4.50 -13.03
CA GLU A 145 17.01 -5.89 -13.37
C GLU A 145 17.78 -6.60 -12.25
N LEU A 146 18.66 -5.86 -11.57
CA LEU A 146 19.42 -6.39 -10.44
C LEU A 146 18.54 -6.75 -9.24
N LEU A 147 17.52 -5.93 -8.94
CA LEU A 147 16.51 -6.26 -7.94
C LEU A 147 15.81 -7.59 -8.31
N MET A 148 15.40 -7.74 -9.56
CA MET A 148 14.76 -8.97 -10.06
C MET A 148 15.68 -10.17 -10.02
N LYS A 149 16.97 -10.00 -10.34
CA LYS A 149 17.99 -11.06 -10.24
C LYS A 149 18.17 -11.52 -8.79
N ARG A 150 18.29 -10.57 -7.85
CA ARG A 150 18.39 -10.83 -6.41
C ARG A 150 17.12 -11.48 -5.86
N LEU A 151 15.93 -11.06 -6.34
CA LEU A 151 14.63 -11.63 -5.95
C LEU A 151 14.51 -13.11 -6.36
N ARG A 152 15.04 -13.48 -7.53
CA ARG A 152 15.07 -14.87 -8.02
C ARG A 152 16.09 -15.74 -7.31
N ASN A 153 16.97 -15.19 -6.51
CA ASN A 153 17.96 -15.93 -5.74
C ASN A 153 17.43 -16.24 -4.35
N ARG A 154 17.30 -17.53 -4.02
CA ARG A 154 16.78 -18.01 -2.74
C ARG A 154 17.49 -17.40 -1.53
N ASN A 155 18.79 -17.18 -1.60
CA ASN A 155 19.59 -16.71 -0.47
C ASN A 155 19.38 -15.21 -0.17
N THR A 156 19.00 -14.41 -1.16
CA THR A 156 18.76 -12.97 -1.02
C THR A 156 17.28 -12.62 -0.98
N PHE A 157 16.40 -13.59 -1.25
CA PHE A 157 14.96 -13.41 -1.43
C PHE A 157 14.29 -12.60 -0.32
N GLU A 158 14.47 -12.99 0.96
CA GLU A 158 13.78 -12.33 2.07
C GLU A 158 14.17 -10.85 2.22
N GLY A 159 15.46 -10.53 2.00
CA GLY A 159 15.94 -9.16 2.02
C GLY A 159 15.35 -8.33 0.90
N VAL A 160 15.37 -8.86 -0.32
CA VAL A 160 14.85 -8.17 -1.52
C VAL A 160 13.32 -8.08 -1.50
N LEU A 161 12.62 -9.06 -0.95
CA LEU A 161 11.19 -9.00 -0.69
C LEU A 161 10.83 -7.78 0.19
N TYR A 162 11.65 -7.53 1.20
CA TYR A 162 11.45 -6.37 2.06
C TYR A 162 11.82 -5.05 1.39
N GLU A 163 12.90 -5.04 0.62
CA GLU A 163 13.30 -3.89 -0.19
C GLU A 163 12.21 -3.49 -1.18
N ALA A 164 11.60 -4.45 -1.91
CA ALA A 164 10.48 -4.21 -2.80
C ALA A 164 9.26 -3.60 -2.06
N PHE A 165 8.95 -4.09 -0.86
CA PHE A 165 7.92 -3.51 0.00
C PHE A 165 8.22 -2.05 0.35
N VAL A 166 9.46 -1.72 0.73
CA VAL A 166 9.85 -0.34 1.06
C VAL A 166 9.72 0.57 -0.16
N ILE A 167 10.19 0.13 -1.33
CA ILE A 167 10.01 0.83 -2.61
C ILE A 167 8.51 1.08 -2.88
N GLY A 168 7.67 0.05 -2.72
CA GLY A 168 6.22 0.16 -2.88
C GLY A 168 5.59 1.20 -1.95
N CYS A 169 6.03 1.27 -0.69
CA CYS A 169 5.58 2.27 0.27
C CYS A 169 5.91 3.71 -0.17
N PHE A 170 7.13 3.95 -0.63
CA PHE A 170 7.54 5.27 -1.15
C PHE A 170 6.80 5.64 -2.43
N ALA A 171 6.65 4.71 -3.36
CA ALA A 171 5.87 4.91 -4.58
C ALA A 171 4.42 5.28 -4.24
N LYS A 172 3.79 4.56 -3.31
CA LYS A 172 2.42 4.84 -2.84
C LYS A 172 2.31 6.16 -2.07
N ALA A 173 3.37 6.57 -1.39
CA ALA A 173 3.45 7.87 -0.71
C ALA A 173 3.69 9.05 -1.68
N GLY A 174 3.91 8.80 -2.98
CA GLY A 174 4.09 9.82 -4.01
C GLY A 174 5.50 10.38 -4.10
N PHE A 175 6.50 9.67 -3.59
CA PHE A 175 7.90 10.01 -3.81
C PHE A 175 8.35 9.63 -5.22
N GLU A 176 9.31 10.37 -5.75
CA GLU A 176 10.15 9.96 -6.87
C GLU A 176 11.30 9.12 -6.33
N ILE A 177 11.60 8.01 -6.99
CA ILE A 177 12.59 7.03 -6.56
C ILE A 177 13.70 7.01 -7.60
N GLU A 178 14.92 7.23 -7.14
CA GLU A 178 16.15 7.13 -7.93
C GLU A 178 17.00 6.02 -7.31
N PHE A 179 17.18 4.91 -8.02
CA PHE A 179 17.98 3.80 -7.55
C PHE A 179 19.47 4.18 -7.63
N GLU A 180 20.23 3.81 -6.61
CA GLU A 180 21.66 3.97 -6.61
C GLU A 180 22.32 2.98 -7.57
N ASP A 181 23.47 3.35 -8.15
CA ASP A 181 24.21 2.48 -9.05
C ASP A 181 24.94 1.37 -8.27
N GLU A 182 24.29 0.22 -8.11
CA GLU A 182 24.89 -0.95 -7.46
C GLU A 182 26.09 -1.51 -8.25
N GLY A 183 26.38 -1.05 -9.46
CA GLY A 183 27.54 -1.42 -10.25
C GLY A 183 28.85 -0.82 -9.73
N ASP A 184 28.76 0.30 -8.98
CA ASP A 184 29.93 0.88 -8.31
C ASP A 184 30.19 0.21 -6.95
N SER A 185 30.93 -0.88 -6.97
CA SER A 185 31.35 -1.61 -5.76
C SER A 185 32.37 -0.89 -4.89
N THR A 186 32.85 0.29 -5.29
CA THR A 186 33.87 1.05 -4.56
C THR A 186 33.31 1.75 -3.33
N VAL A 187 32.02 2.06 -3.31
CA VAL A 187 31.31 2.72 -2.22
C VAL A 187 30.06 1.94 -1.83
N SER A 188 29.77 1.82 -0.55
CA SER A 188 28.57 1.18 -0.04
C SER A 188 27.45 2.20 0.06
N HIS A 189 26.56 2.27 -0.94
CA HIS A 189 25.44 3.20 -1.00
C HIS A 189 24.19 2.67 -0.28
N CYS A 190 23.22 3.54 -0.01
CA CYS A 190 21.85 3.18 0.36
C CYS A 190 21.14 2.49 -0.83
N GLU A 191 19.93 1.93 -0.59
CA GLU A 191 19.22 1.22 -1.66
C GLU A 191 18.70 2.18 -2.75
N PHE A 192 18.22 3.37 -2.33
CA PHE A 192 17.74 4.40 -3.26
C PHE A 192 17.64 5.78 -2.60
N THR A 193 17.56 6.81 -3.44
CA THR A 193 17.17 8.16 -3.04
C THR A 193 15.69 8.39 -3.32
N ALA A 194 14.96 8.91 -2.32
CA ALA A 194 13.54 9.26 -2.42
C ALA A 194 13.34 10.78 -2.36
N THR A 195 12.75 11.37 -3.40
CA THR A 195 12.44 12.80 -3.45
C THR A 195 10.93 13.02 -3.30
N HIS A 196 10.52 13.78 -2.29
CA HIS A 196 9.10 14.09 -2.12
C HIS A 196 8.64 15.14 -3.14
N LYS A 197 7.66 14.81 -3.99
CA LYS A 197 7.23 15.62 -5.15
C LYS A 197 6.79 17.04 -4.80
N THR A 198 6.18 17.23 -3.65
CA THR A 198 5.61 18.54 -3.27
C THR A 198 6.64 19.43 -2.57
N THR A 199 7.47 18.87 -1.68
CA THR A 199 8.42 19.64 -0.87
C THR A 199 9.81 19.67 -1.49
N GLY A 200 10.13 18.76 -2.41
CA GLY A 200 11.47 18.59 -2.97
C GLY A 200 12.50 18.01 -2.00
N ARG A 201 12.10 17.69 -0.75
CA ARG A 201 12.99 17.12 0.26
C ARG A 201 13.42 15.72 -0.16
N LYS A 202 14.72 15.46 -0.03
CA LYS A 202 15.35 14.20 -0.41
C LYS A 202 15.76 13.38 0.80
N PHE A 203 15.66 12.06 0.66
CA PHE A 203 16.05 11.10 1.68
C PHE A 203 16.84 9.97 1.05
N SER A 204 17.93 9.56 1.71
CA SER A 204 18.63 8.31 1.40
C SER A 204 17.98 7.18 2.19
N VAL A 205 17.47 6.16 1.50
CA VAL A 205 16.66 5.09 2.08
C VAL A 205 17.42 3.79 2.12
N GLU A 206 17.39 3.13 3.27
CA GLU A 206 18.01 1.83 3.50
C GLU A 206 17.00 0.84 4.09
N ALA A 207 16.98 -0.39 3.59
CA ALA A 207 16.11 -1.47 4.03
C ALA A 207 16.93 -2.64 4.59
N LYS A 208 16.61 -3.09 5.79
CA LYS A 208 17.23 -4.25 6.45
C LYS A 208 16.18 -5.20 6.97
N ALA A 209 16.32 -6.48 6.70
CA ALA A 209 15.44 -7.51 7.24
C ALA A 209 16.19 -8.49 8.16
N VAL A 210 15.51 -8.95 9.21
CA VAL A 210 15.91 -10.16 9.93
C VAL A 210 15.43 -11.34 9.10
N THR A 211 16.36 -12.13 8.60
CA THR A 211 16.06 -13.26 7.71
C THR A 211 16.00 -14.59 8.46
N SER A 212 15.28 -15.55 7.90
CA SER A 212 15.19 -16.92 8.45
C SER A 212 16.57 -17.57 8.61
N ALA A 213 17.49 -17.31 7.67
CA ALA A 213 18.86 -17.80 7.72
C ALA A 213 19.66 -17.29 8.93
N SER A 214 19.24 -16.18 9.55
CA SER A 214 19.86 -15.66 10.77
C SER A 214 19.54 -16.48 12.02
N GLY A 215 18.62 -17.48 11.94
CA GLY A 215 18.11 -18.26 13.06
C GLY A 215 17.29 -17.47 14.09
N ARG A 216 16.95 -16.21 13.77
CA ARG A 216 16.24 -15.28 14.65
C ARG A 216 14.81 -14.98 14.21
N ALA A 217 14.49 -15.29 12.94
CA ALA A 217 13.15 -15.17 12.42
C ALA A 217 12.22 -16.16 13.14
N GLY A 218 11.04 -15.71 13.55
CA GLY A 218 10.06 -16.54 14.22
C GLY A 218 10.32 -16.86 15.70
N ALA A 219 11.47 -16.46 16.29
CA ALA A 219 11.77 -16.69 17.69
C ALA A 219 10.94 -15.76 18.59
N GLY A 220 9.76 -16.21 19.00
CA GLY A 220 8.99 -15.59 20.07
C GLY A 220 9.73 -15.69 21.41
N GLY A 221 9.53 -14.68 22.29
CA GLY A 221 10.04 -14.71 23.67
C GLY A 221 11.42 -14.11 23.90
N GLN A 222 12.24 -13.89 22.86
CA GLN A 222 13.48 -13.11 23.02
C GLN A 222 13.30 -11.68 22.50
N PRO A 223 13.87 -10.67 23.18
CA PRO A 223 13.81 -9.30 22.67
C PRO A 223 14.47 -9.21 21.28
N PRO A 224 13.89 -8.43 20.35
CA PRO A 224 14.49 -8.21 19.05
C PRO A 224 15.83 -7.49 19.20
N ARG A 225 16.76 -7.76 18.30
CA ARG A 225 18.08 -7.09 18.27
C ARG A 225 18.22 -6.37 16.95
N ILE A 226 18.10 -5.04 16.99
CA ILE A 226 18.19 -4.19 15.80
C ILE A 226 19.53 -3.46 15.70
N ARG A 227 20.32 -3.36 16.76
CA ARG A 227 21.57 -2.59 16.82
C ARG A 227 22.53 -2.91 15.66
N GLY A 228 22.70 -4.22 15.33
CA GLY A 228 23.56 -4.61 14.21
C GLY A 228 23.03 -4.13 12.88
N LYS A 229 21.71 -4.28 12.62
CA LYS A 229 21.06 -3.79 11.39
C LYS A 229 21.11 -2.28 11.27
N LEU A 230 20.88 -1.58 12.39
CA LEU A 230 21.00 -0.12 12.47
C LEU A 230 22.44 0.33 12.17
N HIS A 231 23.43 -0.31 12.79
CA HIS A 231 24.84 -0.01 12.54
C HIS A 231 25.22 -0.21 11.07
N ASP A 232 24.80 -1.36 10.48
CA ASP A 232 25.09 -1.66 9.08
C ASP A 232 24.44 -0.64 8.13
N ALA A 233 23.22 -0.18 8.44
CA ALA A 233 22.53 0.85 7.67
C ALA A 233 23.20 2.22 7.81
N LEU A 234 23.59 2.62 9.03
CA LEU A 234 24.24 3.91 9.29
C LEU A 234 25.65 4.02 8.69
N ARG A 235 26.33 2.89 8.45
CA ARG A 235 27.64 2.85 7.77
C ARG A 235 27.55 3.13 6.27
N LYS A 236 26.38 2.95 5.67
CA LYS A 236 26.17 3.25 4.26
C LYS A 236 26.43 4.72 3.97
N ASN A 237 26.99 5.01 2.81
CA ASN A 237 27.09 6.39 2.35
C ASN A 237 25.67 6.93 2.06
N ALA A 238 25.39 8.15 2.50
CA ALA A 238 24.11 8.78 2.30
C ALA A 238 24.31 10.27 2.07
N GLU A 239 23.85 10.76 0.95
CA GLU A 239 23.94 12.17 0.56
C GLU A 239 22.87 13.04 1.23
N HIS A 240 21.78 12.40 1.67
CA HIS A 240 20.60 13.06 2.23
C HIS A 240 20.28 12.54 3.64
N GLU A 241 19.25 13.11 4.26
CA GLU A 241 18.72 12.59 5.53
C GLU A 241 18.34 11.12 5.39
N ARG A 242 18.67 10.33 6.41
CA ARG A 242 18.48 8.88 6.34
C ARG A 242 17.10 8.45 6.80
N ILE A 243 16.47 7.58 6.04
CA ILE A 243 15.33 6.77 6.49
C ILE A 243 15.76 5.30 6.46
N ILE A 244 15.79 4.67 7.62
CA ILE A 244 16.19 3.27 7.79
C ILE A 244 14.98 2.45 8.14
N PHE A 245 14.70 1.44 7.32
CA PHE A 245 13.66 0.46 7.56
C PHE A 245 14.26 -0.84 8.10
N ILE A 246 13.65 -1.39 9.16
CA ILE A 246 14.09 -2.66 9.75
C ILE A 246 12.90 -3.58 9.93
N GLU A 247 12.86 -4.69 9.18
CA GLU A 247 11.87 -5.75 9.35
C GLU A 247 12.30 -6.74 10.44
N LEU A 248 11.41 -7.01 11.39
CA LEU A 248 11.68 -7.94 12.48
C LEU A 248 11.41 -9.39 12.12
N ASN A 249 10.46 -9.65 11.21
CA ASN A 249 10.09 -10.97 10.72
C ASN A 249 9.88 -11.98 11.87
N ARG A 250 8.97 -11.68 12.80
CA ARG A 250 8.71 -12.48 13.99
C ARG A 250 7.22 -12.57 14.35
N THR A 251 6.87 -13.54 15.17
CA THR A 251 5.57 -13.54 15.85
C THR A 251 5.50 -12.38 16.84
N GLN A 252 4.30 -11.87 17.10
CA GLN A 252 4.07 -10.80 18.07
C GLN A 252 2.81 -11.02 18.86
N THR A 253 2.76 -10.45 20.07
CA THR A 253 1.55 -10.25 20.84
C THR A 253 1.29 -8.76 21.00
N LEU A 254 0.01 -8.38 20.99
CA LEU A 254 -0.39 -6.99 21.22
C LEU A 254 -0.90 -6.85 22.65
N SER A 255 -0.52 -5.76 23.31
CA SER A 255 -1.07 -5.36 24.60
C SER A 255 -2.53 -4.93 24.45
N ALA A 256 -3.23 -4.75 25.57
CA ALA A 256 -4.59 -4.19 25.58
C ALA A 256 -4.70 -2.80 24.92
N THR A 257 -3.59 -2.05 24.84
CA THR A 257 -3.50 -0.76 24.16
C THR A 257 -3.10 -0.87 22.68
N GLY A 258 -2.94 -2.10 22.16
CA GLY A 258 -2.52 -2.35 20.78
C GLY A 258 -1.01 -2.20 20.55
N GLU A 259 -0.20 -2.03 21.59
CA GLU A 259 1.25 -1.92 21.45
C GLU A 259 1.88 -3.32 21.37
N PRO A 260 2.78 -3.59 20.41
CA PRO A 260 3.42 -4.87 20.28
C PRO A 260 4.45 -5.12 21.39
N ASP A 261 4.60 -6.38 21.78
CA ASP A 261 5.51 -6.85 22.84
C ASP A 261 6.99 -6.50 22.63
N TRP A 262 7.36 -6.21 21.38
CA TRP A 262 8.71 -5.84 20.98
C TRP A 262 8.98 -4.33 21.01
N ALA A 263 7.96 -3.46 21.21
CA ALA A 263 8.12 -2.00 21.15
C ALA A 263 9.06 -1.46 22.22
N ALA A 264 8.80 -1.77 23.50
CA ALA A 264 9.63 -1.30 24.59
C ALA A 264 11.09 -1.81 24.56
N PRO A 265 11.38 -3.09 24.23
CA PRO A 265 12.73 -3.55 23.95
C PRO A 265 13.46 -2.77 22.84
N ILE A 266 12.76 -2.45 21.74
CA ILE A 266 13.31 -1.65 20.64
C ILE A 266 13.67 -0.22 21.13
N ASP A 267 12.76 0.42 21.87
CA ASP A 267 13.00 1.76 22.42
C ASP A 267 14.25 1.79 23.32
N ALA A 268 14.40 0.77 24.16
CA ALA A 268 15.57 0.64 25.03
C ALA A 268 16.87 0.44 24.23
N GLU A 269 16.83 -0.38 23.18
CA GLU A 269 17.99 -0.64 22.32
C GLU A 269 18.37 0.58 21.48
N LEU A 270 17.40 1.34 20.93
CA LEU A 270 17.65 2.60 20.25
C LEU A 270 18.27 3.64 21.18
N ALA A 271 17.72 3.83 22.38
CA ALA A 271 18.26 4.76 23.36
C ALA A 271 19.69 4.40 23.81
N ALA A 272 20.02 3.12 23.91
CA ALA A 272 21.38 2.67 24.16
C ALA A 272 22.31 2.95 22.96
N ALA A 273 21.81 2.66 21.74
CA ALA A 273 22.57 2.91 20.52
C ALA A 273 22.87 4.40 20.30
N GLU A 274 21.94 5.31 20.61
CA GLU A 274 22.18 6.77 20.52
C GLU A 274 23.37 7.26 21.34
N ARG A 275 23.56 6.67 22.52
CA ARG A 275 24.68 7.04 23.43
C ARG A 275 26.01 6.43 23.02
N GLU A 276 25.98 5.21 22.47
CA GLU A 276 27.19 4.39 22.37
C GLU A 276 27.65 4.15 20.93
N LEU A 277 26.73 4.28 19.94
CA LEU A 277 27.05 3.88 18.59
C LEU A 277 27.96 4.88 17.88
N THR A 278 29.06 4.38 17.35
CA THR A 278 30.00 5.14 16.54
C THR A 278 30.19 4.49 15.18
N ILE A 279 30.42 5.31 14.16
CA ILE A 279 30.76 4.87 12.79
C ILE A 279 32.15 5.41 12.47
N ALA A 280 33.13 4.52 12.22
CA ALA A 280 34.52 4.86 11.97
C ALA A 280 35.12 5.79 13.05
N GLY A 281 34.76 5.55 14.33
CA GLY A 281 35.23 6.32 15.46
C GLY A 281 34.54 7.67 15.74
N ASN A 282 33.59 8.06 14.86
CA ASN A 282 32.76 9.25 15.03
C ASN A 282 31.38 8.90 15.56
N PRO A 283 30.66 9.81 16.24
CA PRO A 283 29.27 9.61 16.61
C PRO A 283 28.43 9.24 15.37
N ALA A 284 27.61 8.20 15.50
CA ALA A 284 26.75 7.76 14.40
C ALA A 284 25.81 8.90 13.94
N PRO A 285 25.55 9.04 12.62
CA PRO A 285 24.70 10.10 12.07
C PRO A 285 23.22 9.93 12.47
N PRO A 286 22.41 11.01 12.42
CA PRO A 286 20.98 10.94 12.69
C PRO A 286 20.24 10.18 11.58
N ALA A 287 19.11 9.57 11.97
CA ALA A 287 18.23 8.85 11.04
C ALA A 287 16.80 8.74 11.57
N TYR A 288 15.82 8.75 10.68
CA TYR A 288 14.49 8.19 10.97
C TYR A 288 14.58 6.66 10.90
N VAL A 289 13.97 5.99 11.88
CA VAL A 289 14.02 4.52 11.97
C VAL A 289 12.59 3.99 12.01
N LEU A 290 12.20 3.27 10.96
CA LEU A 290 10.91 2.63 10.84
C LEU A 290 11.07 1.13 11.06
N ILE A 291 10.52 0.65 12.17
CA ILE A 291 10.54 -0.77 12.52
C ILE A 291 9.23 -1.38 12.07
N THR A 292 9.31 -2.39 11.24
CA THR A 292 8.13 -3.13 10.75
C THR A 292 8.16 -4.57 11.26
N ASN A 293 6.98 -5.15 11.39
CA ASN A 293 6.82 -6.58 11.64
C ASN A 293 5.59 -7.09 10.86
N ARG A 294 5.86 -7.80 9.78
CA ARG A 294 4.82 -8.35 8.90
C ARG A 294 4.57 -9.81 9.25
N THR A 295 3.66 -10.04 10.21
CA THR A 295 3.45 -11.37 10.82
C THR A 295 2.97 -12.43 9.82
N PHE A 296 2.40 -12.06 8.68
CA PHE A 296 1.96 -13.00 7.65
C PHE A 296 3.09 -13.87 7.09
N MET A 297 4.35 -13.41 7.16
CA MET A 297 5.51 -14.22 6.77
C MET A 297 5.73 -15.43 7.70
N GLN A 298 5.26 -15.34 8.94
CA GLN A 298 5.32 -16.42 9.95
C GLN A 298 4.01 -17.22 10.03
N ALA A 299 2.94 -16.75 9.41
CA ALA A 299 1.58 -17.26 9.50
C ALA A 299 0.95 -17.43 8.10
N LEU A 300 1.65 -18.15 7.24
CA LEU A 300 1.27 -18.25 5.80
C LEU A 300 -0.11 -18.89 5.58
N ASP A 301 -0.56 -19.75 6.46
CA ASP A 301 -1.85 -20.44 6.36
C ASP A 301 -2.98 -19.73 7.14
N GLU A 302 -2.65 -18.72 7.94
CA GLU A 302 -3.61 -18.01 8.78
C GLU A 302 -4.23 -16.84 8.03
N THR A 303 -5.46 -16.50 8.38
CA THR A 303 -6.18 -15.33 7.86
C THR A 303 -6.02 -14.11 8.76
N GLU A 304 -5.81 -14.32 10.05
CA GLU A 304 -5.58 -13.29 11.06
C GLU A 304 -4.09 -12.95 11.14
N CYS A 305 -3.58 -12.25 10.17
CA CYS A 305 -2.22 -11.76 10.16
C CYS A 305 -2.19 -10.27 9.83
N GLY A 306 -1.32 -9.54 10.50
CA GLY A 306 -1.23 -8.10 10.42
C GLY A 306 0.16 -7.61 10.08
N GLU A 307 0.22 -6.31 9.92
CA GLU A 307 1.43 -5.55 9.78
C GLU A 307 1.47 -4.48 10.86
N THR A 308 2.56 -4.40 11.57
CA THR A 308 2.77 -3.37 12.60
C THR A 308 3.99 -2.54 12.24
N THR A 309 3.84 -1.22 12.30
CA THR A 309 4.93 -0.28 12.06
C THR A 309 5.08 0.65 13.24
N ILE A 310 6.29 0.81 13.74
CA ILE A 310 6.67 1.83 14.72
C ILE A 310 7.68 2.76 14.08
N ALA A 311 7.39 4.05 14.13
CA ALA A 311 8.32 5.09 13.71
C ALA A 311 9.06 5.65 14.92
N ARG A 312 10.37 5.76 14.81
CA ARG A 312 11.28 6.31 15.83
C ARG A 312 12.28 7.24 15.18
N ALA A 313 12.94 8.01 16.00
CA ALA A 313 14.12 8.78 15.62
C ALA A 313 15.37 8.18 16.26
N PHE A 314 16.48 8.37 15.60
CA PHE A 314 17.82 8.17 16.12
C PHE A 314 18.55 9.51 16.00
N LYS A 315 18.82 10.18 17.13
CA LYS A 315 19.43 11.52 17.19
C LYS A 315 18.69 12.60 16.38
N ILE A 316 17.36 12.50 16.28
CA ILE A 316 16.48 13.55 15.74
C ILE A 316 15.50 13.91 16.85
N ASP A 317 15.56 15.17 17.28
CA ASP A 317 14.65 15.70 18.27
C ASP A 317 13.22 15.82 17.68
N ASP A 318 12.21 15.83 18.58
CA ASP A 318 10.79 16.07 18.25
C ASP A 318 10.12 15.08 17.25
N PHE A 319 10.74 13.95 16.97
CA PHE A 319 10.11 12.85 16.19
C PHE A 319 9.99 11.56 17.05
N PRO A 320 8.85 10.87 17.03
CA PRO A 320 7.61 11.22 16.32
C PRO A 320 6.90 12.43 16.96
N PRO A 321 6.19 13.25 16.14
CA PRO A 321 5.51 14.45 16.63
C PRO A 321 4.55 14.16 17.80
N GLY A 322 4.50 15.09 18.76
CA GLY A 322 3.66 14.97 19.96
C GLY A 322 4.31 14.26 21.15
N ARG A 323 5.39 13.50 20.96
CA ARG A 323 6.15 12.90 22.06
C ARG A 323 6.94 14.00 22.78
N GLY A 324 6.53 14.36 23.99
CA GLY A 324 7.17 15.43 24.77
C GLY A 324 6.77 16.86 24.38
N ALA A 325 5.82 17.05 23.46
CA ALA A 325 5.35 18.37 23.08
C ALA A 325 4.69 19.07 24.28
N ARG A 326 5.14 20.31 24.58
CA ARG A 326 4.64 21.10 25.71
C ARG A 326 3.33 21.84 25.41
N SER A 327 2.94 21.89 24.12
CA SER A 327 1.72 22.54 23.65
C SER A 327 1.23 21.94 22.33
N LEU A 328 -0.03 22.19 21.97
CA LEU A 328 -0.59 21.82 20.67
C LEU A 328 0.19 22.48 19.51
N LEU A 329 0.58 23.75 19.67
CA LEU A 329 1.36 24.47 18.66
C LEU A 329 2.69 23.76 18.41
N ALA A 330 3.44 23.41 19.46
CA ALA A 330 4.70 22.70 19.35
C ALA A 330 4.52 21.32 18.69
N ALA A 331 3.40 20.62 18.93
CA ALA A 331 3.10 19.35 18.28
C ALA A 331 2.78 19.53 16.77
N VAL A 332 2.10 20.62 16.40
CA VAL A 332 1.81 20.98 15.01
C VAL A 332 3.09 21.34 14.27
N GLU A 333 3.93 22.19 14.86
CA GLU A 333 5.21 22.59 14.28
C GLU A 333 6.15 21.38 14.09
N ALA A 334 6.22 20.48 15.07
CA ALA A 334 6.98 19.24 14.95
C ALA A 334 6.43 18.35 13.82
N ARG A 335 5.10 18.22 13.71
CA ARG A 335 4.48 17.48 12.60
C ARG A 335 4.86 18.09 11.24
N ASP A 336 4.83 19.41 11.13
CA ASP A 336 5.08 20.10 9.85
C ASP A 336 6.56 20.00 9.45
N ARG A 337 7.50 19.97 10.42
CA ARG A 337 8.92 19.66 10.14
C ARG A 337 9.16 18.25 9.60
N HIS A 338 8.31 17.30 9.93
CA HIS A 338 8.41 15.89 9.55
C HIS A 338 7.27 15.43 8.66
N ILE A 339 6.68 16.36 7.88
CA ILE A 339 5.45 16.11 7.14
C ILE A 339 5.57 14.97 6.13
N GLU A 340 6.73 14.82 5.49
CA GLU A 340 7.00 13.76 4.51
C GLU A 340 6.94 12.38 5.17
N LEU A 341 7.50 12.26 6.37
CA LEU A 341 7.44 11.01 7.16
C LEU A 341 5.99 10.70 7.59
N HIS A 342 5.21 11.73 7.90
CA HIS A 342 3.80 11.57 8.22
C HIS A 342 3.01 11.01 7.02
N TRP A 343 3.24 11.54 5.81
CA TRP A 343 2.62 11.03 4.59
C TRP A 343 3.09 9.62 4.25
N LEU A 344 4.38 9.32 4.42
CA LEU A 344 4.92 7.97 4.25
C LEU A 344 4.24 6.97 5.19
N LEU A 345 4.14 7.28 6.49
CA LEU A 345 3.47 6.42 7.46
C LEU A 345 1.98 6.24 7.16
N LYS A 346 1.31 7.27 6.66
CA LYS A 346 -0.09 7.18 6.21
C LYS A 346 -0.21 6.26 4.99
N ALA A 347 0.69 6.38 4.02
CA ALA A 347 0.73 5.50 2.85
C ALA A 347 1.03 4.05 3.23
N MET A 348 1.94 3.80 4.18
CA MET A 348 2.24 2.46 4.69
C MET A 348 1.02 1.78 5.31
N ARG A 349 0.22 2.50 6.11
CA ARG A 349 -1.03 1.95 6.66
C ARG A 349 -2.02 1.53 5.56
N ALA A 350 -2.11 2.33 4.50
CA ALA A 350 -2.95 2.01 3.36
C ALA A 350 -2.32 0.95 2.43
N HIS A 351 -1.02 0.70 2.54
CA HIS A 351 -0.28 -0.25 1.70
C HIS A 351 -0.67 -1.70 1.98
N ALA A 352 -1.04 -2.01 3.21
CA ALA A 352 -1.59 -3.31 3.59
C ALA A 352 -2.88 -3.68 2.82
N GLN A 353 -3.56 -2.68 2.25
CA GLN A 353 -4.74 -2.86 1.40
C GLN A 353 -4.32 -2.86 -0.07
N ILE A 354 -4.26 -4.05 -0.67
CA ILE A 354 -4.00 -4.21 -2.10
C ILE A 354 -5.30 -3.90 -2.84
N PRO A 355 -5.32 -2.96 -3.81
CA PRO A 355 -6.53 -2.68 -4.58
C PRO A 355 -7.06 -3.94 -5.28
N SER A 356 -8.34 -4.19 -5.19
CA SER A 356 -9.01 -5.30 -5.89
C SER A 356 -9.67 -4.87 -7.21
N THR A 357 -9.87 -3.56 -7.41
CA THR A 357 -10.47 -2.97 -8.59
C THR A 357 -9.45 -2.18 -9.40
N PHE A 358 -9.72 -1.98 -10.68
CA PHE A 358 -8.87 -1.17 -11.59
C PHE A 358 -9.11 0.33 -11.48
N ASP A 359 -10.24 0.71 -10.92
CA ASP A 359 -10.68 2.10 -10.77
C ASP A 359 -10.87 2.44 -9.27
N ASP A 360 -11.37 3.61 -9.00
CA ASP A 360 -11.62 4.11 -7.67
C ASP A 360 -12.97 3.65 -7.07
N ARG A 361 -13.67 2.71 -7.72
CA ARG A 361 -14.88 2.09 -7.17
C ARG A 361 -14.52 1.13 -6.05
N THR A 362 -15.42 0.99 -5.08
CA THR A 362 -15.28 -0.07 -4.08
C THR A 362 -15.52 -1.45 -4.72
N PRO A 363 -15.06 -2.56 -4.10
CA PRO A 363 -15.33 -3.90 -4.62
C PRO A 363 -16.83 -4.16 -4.83
N GLU A 364 -17.67 -3.69 -3.91
CA GLU A 364 -19.12 -3.79 -3.97
C GLU A 364 -19.66 -3.07 -5.21
N GLU A 365 -19.23 -1.83 -5.44
CA GLU A 365 -19.63 -1.04 -6.62
C GLU A 365 -19.14 -1.63 -7.95
N ALA A 366 -17.96 -2.27 -7.94
CA ALA A 366 -17.33 -2.75 -9.16
C ALA A 366 -17.79 -4.15 -9.58
N PHE A 367 -18.14 -5.01 -8.61
CA PHE A 367 -18.29 -6.45 -8.83
C PHE A 367 -19.70 -6.99 -8.58
N SER A 368 -20.62 -6.18 -8.09
CA SER A 368 -22.03 -6.58 -7.95
C SER A 368 -22.81 -6.32 -9.24
N PRO A 369 -23.19 -7.35 -9.97
CA PRO A 369 -23.92 -7.17 -11.23
C PRO A 369 -25.37 -6.69 -11.05
N GLU A 370 -25.92 -6.81 -9.85
CA GLU A 370 -27.32 -6.49 -9.53
C GLU A 370 -27.47 -5.25 -8.65
N GLN A 371 -26.39 -4.52 -8.42
CA GLN A 371 -26.53 -3.36 -7.55
C GLN A 371 -27.12 -2.18 -8.28
N ILE A 372 -28.24 -1.77 -7.71
CA ILE A 372 -28.70 -0.40 -7.64
C ILE A 372 -27.45 0.49 -7.60
N SER A 373 -27.23 1.28 -8.64
CA SER A 373 -26.16 2.27 -8.67
C SER A 373 -26.14 2.99 -7.33
N PRO A 374 -25.00 3.01 -6.59
CA PRO A 374 -24.99 3.70 -5.32
C PRO A 374 -25.48 5.13 -5.54
N LEU A 375 -26.35 5.60 -4.65
CA LEU A 375 -26.90 6.95 -4.74
C LEU A 375 -25.74 7.96 -4.80
N ARG A 376 -25.60 8.65 -5.92
CA ARG A 376 -24.54 9.61 -6.16
C ARG A 376 -25.13 11.02 -6.23
N ILE A 377 -24.70 11.86 -5.31
CA ILE A 377 -25.11 13.26 -5.31
C ILE A 377 -24.81 13.89 -6.67
N GLY A 378 -25.81 14.54 -7.25
CA GLY A 378 -25.80 15.20 -8.53
C GLY A 378 -26.03 14.31 -9.74
N GLU A 379 -26.27 13.01 -9.58
CA GLU A 379 -26.79 12.15 -10.66
C GLU A 379 -28.30 12.22 -10.71
N THR A 380 -28.82 11.92 -11.91
CA THR A 380 -30.25 11.93 -12.17
C THR A 380 -30.82 10.54 -11.97
N TYR A 381 -31.86 10.43 -11.18
CA TYR A 381 -32.60 9.21 -10.90
C TYR A 381 -34.08 9.37 -11.29
N PHE A 382 -34.71 8.27 -11.59
CA PHE A 382 -36.16 8.23 -11.71
C PHE A 382 -36.76 8.02 -10.32
N VAL A 383 -37.54 8.98 -9.87
CA VAL A 383 -38.20 8.98 -8.57
C VAL A 383 -39.70 9.29 -8.76
N PRO A 384 -40.60 8.73 -7.93
CA PRO A 384 -42.00 9.10 -8.03
C PRO A 384 -42.20 10.56 -7.61
N ASP A 385 -43.10 11.28 -8.31
CA ASP A 385 -43.59 12.58 -7.86
C ASP A 385 -44.69 12.41 -6.77
N ARG A 386 -45.32 13.51 -6.38
CA ARG A 386 -46.39 13.47 -5.36
C ARG A 386 -47.63 12.67 -5.78
N ASP A 387 -47.81 12.48 -7.08
CA ASP A 387 -48.93 11.76 -7.67
C ASP A 387 -48.55 10.31 -8.02
N GLY A 388 -47.30 9.91 -7.76
CA GLY A 388 -46.79 8.57 -7.97
C GLY A 388 -46.27 8.30 -9.40
N HIS A 389 -46.15 9.33 -10.23
CA HIS A 389 -45.55 9.19 -11.58
C HIS A 389 -44.03 9.24 -11.51
N GLU A 390 -43.37 8.39 -12.27
CA GLU A 390 -41.93 8.43 -12.41
C GLU A 390 -41.47 9.71 -13.12
N VAL A 391 -40.69 10.53 -12.41
CA VAL A 391 -40.11 11.75 -12.94
C VAL A 391 -38.60 11.77 -12.70
N SER A 392 -37.90 12.51 -13.52
CA SER A 392 -36.45 12.68 -13.40
C SER A 392 -36.11 13.66 -12.28
N GLY A 393 -35.30 13.23 -11.30
CA GLY A 393 -34.83 14.03 -10.19
C GLY A 393 -33.32 13.93 -9.99
N VAL A 394 -32.69 15.07 -9.72
CA VAL A 394 -31.25 15.13 -9.40
C VAL A 394 -31.06 14.93 -7.89
N LEU A 395 -30.30 13.94 -7.48
CA LEU A 395 -29.96 13.69 -6.09
C LEU A 395 -29.09 14.85 -5.55
N GLU A 396 -29.60 15.61 -4.59
CA GLU A 396 -28.88 16.74 -3.96
C GLU A 396 -28.21 16.35 -2.65
N ASP A 397 -28.78 15.42 -1.91
CA ASP A 397 -28.28 14.98 -0.61
C ASP A 397 -28.67 13.52 -0.35
N ALA A 398 -27.83 12.79 0.37
CA ALA A 398 -28.12 11.42 0.78
C ALA A 398 -27.56 11.14 2.19
N VAL A 399 -28.40 10.57 3.04
CA VAL A 399 -28.01 10.11 4.39
C VAL A 399 -28.26 8.62 4.49
N VAL A 400 -27.21 7.88 4.86
CA VAL A 400 -27.29 6.43 5.11
C VAL A 400 -27.42 6.21 6.61
N LEU A 401 -28.49 5.56 7.03
CA LEU A 401 -28.65 5.09 8.39
C LEU A 401 -28.21 3.61 8.46
N GLU A 402 -26.97 3.40 8.87
CA GLU A 402 -26.35 2.06 8.93
C GLU A 402 -27.16 1.06 9.78
N ASN A 403 -27.76 1.54 10.86
CA ASN A 403 -28.58 0.73 11.76
C ASN A 403 -29.89 0.24 11.12
N GLU A 404 -30.40 0.96 10.15
CA GLU A 404 -31.68 0.67 9.48
C GLU A 404 -31.49 0.05 8.09
N ARG A 405 -30.25 0.00 7.59
CA ARG A 405 -29.91 -0.38 6.21
C ARG A 405 -30.70 0.41 5.17
N THR A 406 -31.03 1.65 5.47
CA THR A 406 -31.87 2.52 4.67
C THR A 406 -31.09 3.76 4.28
N ALA A 407 -31.13 4.13 3.02
CA ALA A 407 -30.60 5.40 2.52
C ALA A 407 -31.76 6.36 2.25
N TYR A 408 -31.67 7.57 2.76
CA TYR A 408 -32.60 8.67 2.49
C TYR A 408 -31.96 9.61 1.49
N GLY A 409 -32.61 9.76 0.32
CA GLY A 409 -32.17 10.68 -0.73
C GLY A 409 -33.09 11.89 -0.85
N THR A 410 -32.50 13.08 -1.01
CA THR A 410 -33.21 14.31 -1.39
C THR A 410 -32.99 14.57 -2.85
N TYR A 411 -34.07 14.59 -3.63
CA TYR A 411 -34.02 14.76 -5.08
C TYR A 411 -34.68 16.09 -5.47
N ARG A 412 -34.03 16.83 -6.37
CA ARG A 412 -34.59 18.02 -6.99
C ARG A 412 -35.16 17.67 -8.35
N LEU A 413 -36.46 17.90 -8.52
CA LEU A 413 -37.17 17.69 -9.77
C LEU A 413 -36.92 18.84 -10.77
N ALA A 414 -37.30 18.64 -12.04
CA ALA A 414 -37.13 19.63 -13.09
C ALA A 414 -37.89 20.97 -12.85
N ASP A 415 -38.99 20.93 -12.11
CA ASP A 415 -39.77 22.08 -11.70
C ASP A 415 -39.22 22.81 -10.46
N GLY A 416 -38.07 22.34 -9.92
CA GLY A 416 -37.43 22.89 -8.72
C GLY A 416 -37.98 22.34 -7.40
N GLN A 417 -38.99 21.50 -7.39
CA GLN A 417 -39.50 20.86 -6.17
C GLN A 417 -38.45 19.87 -5.63
N ARG A 418 -38.46 19.70 -4.29
CA ARG A 418 -37.64 18.68 -3.61
C ARG A 418 -38.50 17.56 -3.09
N VAL A 419 -38.12 16.35 -3.37
CA VAL A 419 -38.76 15.14 -2.86
C VAL A 419 -37.77 14.30 -2.09
N HIS A 420 -38.22 13.60 -1.04
CA HIS A 420 -37.39 12.78 -0.18
C HIS A 420 -37.85 11.35 -0.25
N TYR A 421 -36.94 10.45 -0.54
CA TYR A 421 -37.21 9.02 -0.61
C TYR A 421 -36.25 8.22 0.24
N ALA A 422 -36.80 7.16 0.83
CA ALA A 422 -36.03 6.12 1.51
C ALA A 422 -35.90 4.91 0.58
N THR A 423 -34.69 4.40 0.42
CA THR A 423 -34.40 3.13 -0.25
C THR A 423 -33.93 2.13 0.78
N PRO A 424 -34.48 0.89 0.80
CA PRO A 424 -34.00 -0.14 1.70
C PRO A 424 -32.57 -0.58 1.39
#